data_c38ae16413bcd3918ccc5d838cfd0d76
#
_entry.id   c38ae16413bcd3918ccc5d838cfd0d76
#
_cell.length_a   1.000
_cell.length_b   1.000
_cell.length_c   1.000
_cell.angle_alpha   90.00
_cell.angle_beta   90.00
_cell.angle_gamma   90.00
#
_symmetry.space_group_name_H-M   'P 1'
#
loop_
_entity.id
_entity.type
_entity.pdbx_description
1 polymer ?
#
loop_
_entity_poly.entity_id
_entity_poly.type
_entity_poly.pdbx_seq_one_letter_code
_entity_poly.pdbx_strand_id
1 'polypeptide(L)'
;MIEIKDKKDCCGCNACVQVCPKQCISMHEDGEGFLYPKVNTDLCINCHLCEKVCPVITQDTPKEPIKVYATKNPDETIRLESSSGGIFTLLAEKVIDNNGIVFGAKFNEHWEVIHDYTITKEGITNFRGSKYVQSRIGNTFKDTENFLKEGRLVLFSGTPCQIAGLKKFLRKEYDNLITVDFICHGVPSPGVFRWYLCEELSKIAHKGDKKFSFALRPIYSIPKADAIAKECGFEIEKHTYDLENEVEFWENIETEHEKMFKEQGIKIKALIARK
;
A
#
# COMPACT_ATOMS: atom_id res chain seq x y z
N MET A 1 7.44 -15.29 -23.12
CA MET A 1 7.22 -13.84 -22.83
C MET A 1 5.93 -13.73 -22.03
N ILE A 2 5.92 -12.94 -20.96
CA ILE A 2 4.71 -12.84 -20.11
C ILE A 2 3.53 -12.30 -20.89
N GLU A 3 2.41 -12.99 -20.81
CA GLU A 3 1.14 -12.63 -21.39
C GLU A 3 0.04 -12.85 -20.36
N ILE A 4 -0.74 -11.81 -20.09
CA ILE A 4 -1.88 -11.87 -19.17
C ILE A 4 -3.14 -12.07 -20.01
N LYS A 5 -3.65 -13.28 -20.05
CA LYS A 5 -4.87 -13.64 -20.81
C LYS A 5 -6.14 -13.12 -20.15
N ASP A 6 -6.22 -13.25 -18.83
CA ASP A 6 -7.30 -12.69 -18.02
C ASP A 6 -6.70 -11.72 -16.99
N LYS A 7 -7.24 -10.51 -16.92
CA LYS A 7 -6.76 -9.47 -16.01
C LYS A 7 -6.76 -9.90 -14.53
N LYS A 8 -7.72 -10.74 -14.11
CA LYS A 8 -7.76 -11.28 -12.75
C LYS A 8 -6.54 -12.13 -12.38
N ASP A 9 -5.81 -12.64 -13.39
CA ASP A 9 -4.60 -13.45 -13.21
C ASP A 9 -3.33 -12.60 -13.05
N CYS A 10 -3.47 -11.26 -12.93
CA CYS A 10 -2.35 -10.37 -12.66
C CYS A 10 -2.58 -9.57 -11.38
N CYS A 11 -1.70 -9.75 -10.42
CA CYS A 11 -1.74 -9.00 -9.15
C CYS A 11 -0.94 -7.67 -9.18
N GLY A 12 -0.38 -7.26 -10.32
CA GLY A 12 0.37 -6.01 -10.46
C GLY A 12 1.67 -5.93 -9.63
N CYS A 13 2.25 -7.06 -9.23
CA CYS A 13 3.42 -7.11 -8.33
C CYS A 13 4.72 -6.56 -8.94
N ASN A 14 4.76 -6.25 -10.22
CA ASN A 14 5.90 -5.65 -10.92
C ASN A 14 7.19 -6.51 -11.01
N ALA A 15 7.18 -7.77 -10.56
CA ALA A 15 8.35 -8.64 -10.60
C ALA A 15 8.86 -8.89 -12.05
N CYS A 16 7.94 -9.08 -12.99
CA CYS A 16 8.25 -9.31 -14.41
C CYS A 16 8.95 -8.11 -15.06
N VAL A 17 8.60 -6.88 -14.67
CA VAL A 17 9.23 -5.65 -15.16
C VAL A 17 10.65 -5.55 -14.64
N GLN A 18 10.82 -5.71 -13.32
CA GLN A 18 12.11 -5.51 -12.68
C GLN A 18 13.15 -6.57 -13.04
N VAL A 19 12.71 -7.82 -13.32
CA VAL A 19 13.62 -8.91 -13.71
C VAL A 19 14.07 -8.82 -15.17
N CYS A 20 13.37 -8.04 -16.01
CA CYS A 20 13.64 -8.03 -17.45
C CYS A 20 15.01 -7.43 -17.79
N PRO A 21 15.98 -8.20 -18.32
CA PRO A 21 17.32 -7.71 -18.62
C PRO A 21 17.33 -6.72 -19.78
N LYS A 22 16.31 -6.76 -20.64
CA LYS A 22 16.15 -5.83 -21.77
C LYS A 22 15.24 -4.66 -21.47
N GLN A 23 14.67 -4.59 -20.24
CA GLN A 23 13.73 -3.55 -19.83
C GLN A 23 12.60 -3.31 -20.85
N CYS A 24 12.18 -4.39 -21.52
CA CYS A 24 11.14 -4.37 -22.56
C CYS A 24 9.73 -4.55 -22.01
N ILE A 25 9.56 -4.56 -20.68
CA ILE A 25 8.25 -4.69 -20.02
C ILE A 25 8.00 -3.42 -19.20
N SER A 26 6.85 -2.81 -19.41
CA SER A 26 6.37 -1.64 -18.65
C SER A 26 4.98 -1.93 -18.09
N MET A 27 4.63 -1.28 -16.96
CA MET A 27 3.28 -1.35 -16.42
C MET A 27 2.42 -0.28 -17.05
N HIS A 28 1.26 -0.67 -17.55
CA HIS A 28 0.26 0.22 -18.12
C HIS A 28 -1.01 0.17 -17.30
N GLU A 29 -1.57 1.34 -17.07
CA GLU A 29 -2.83 1.50 -16.37
C GLU A 29 -3.99 1.18 -17.30
N ASP A 30 -4.98 0.43 -16.80
CA ASP A 30 -6.23 0.21 -17.53
C ASP A 30 -7.29 1.27 -17.19
N GLY A 31 -8.50 1.13 -17.73
CA GLY A 31 -9.58 2.08 -17.51
C GLY A 31 -10.05 2.22 -16.06
N GLU A 32 -9.75 1.26 -15.21
CA GLU A 32 -10.03 1.29 -13.77
C GLU A 32 -8.83 1.76 -12.95
N GLY A 33 -7.67 1.94 -13.57
CA GLY A 33 -6.44 2.38 -12.91
C GLY A 33 -5.56 1.28 -12.36
N PHE A 34 -5.87 0.01 -12.61
CA PHE A 34 -4.98 -1.10 -12.30
C PHE A 34 -3.82 -1.22 -13.27
N LEU A 35 -2.67 -1.63 -12.76
CA LEU A 35 -1.44 -1.75 -13.53
C LEU A 35 -1.24 -3.17 -14.07
N TYR A 36 -1.03 -3.28 -15.39
CA TYR A 36 -0.76 -4.54 -16.09
C TYR A 36 0.52 -4.46 -16.92
N PRO A 37 1.29 -5.56 -17.03
CA PRO A 37 2.51 -5.57 -17.82
C PRO A 37 2.20 -5.53 -19.32
N LYS A 38 2.91 -4.67 -20.05
CA LYS A 38 2.92 -4.62 -21.51
C LYS A 38 4.33 -4.85 -22.01
N VAL A 39 4.50 -5.78 -22.96
CA VAL A 39 5.81 -6.16 -23.50
C VAL A 39 6.03 -5.47 -24.85
N ASN A 40 7.18 -4.81 -24.99
CA ASN A 40 7.69 -4.41 -26.29
C ASN A 40 8.36 -5.64 -26.96
N THR A 41 7.69 -6.23 -27.95
CA THR A 41 8.09 -7.45 -28.63
C THR A 41 9.38 -7.28 -29.44
N ASP A 42 9.64 -6.08 -29.94
CA ASP A 42 10.82 -5.79 -30.77
C ASP A 42 12.12 -5.86 -29.96
N LEU A 43 12.05 -5.59 -28.67
CA LEU A 43 13.17 -5.64 -27.73
C LEU A 43 13.26 -6.98 -26.99
N CYS A 44 12.23 -7.80 -27.04
CA CYS A 44 12.13 -9.02 -26.26
C CYS A 44 12.98 -10.15 -26.87
N ILE A 45 13.89 -10.69 -26.07
CA ILE A 45 14.75 -11.82 -26.45
C ILE A 45 14.18 -13.20 -26.09
N ASN A 46 12.93 -13.28 -25.67
CA ASN A 46 12.21 -14.50 -25.28
C ASN A 46 12.95 -15.36 -24.23
N CYS A 47 13.62 -14.73 -23.25
CA CYS A 47 14.35 -15.43 -22.18
C CYS A 47 13.47 -16.09 -21.12
N HIS A 48 12.17 -15.84 -21.12
CA HIS A 48 11.16 -16.37 -20.19
C HIS A 48 11.38 -16.06 -18.70
N LEU A 49 12.30 -15.16 -18.33
CA LEU A 49 12.53 -14.79 -16.94
C LEU A 49 11.29 -14.17 -16.29
N CYS A 50 10.55 -13.35 -17.04
CA CYS A 50 9.31 -12.70 -16.57
C CYS A 50 8.24 -13.70 -16.14
N GLU A 51 8.12 -14.86 -16.81
CA GLU A 51 7.20 -15.93 -16.45
C GLU A 51 7.68 -16.69 -15.20
N LYS A 52 8.99 -16.95 -15.12
CA LYS A 52 9.60 -17.66 -13.99
C LYS A 52 9.44 -16.91 -12.64
N VAL A 53 9.44 -15.58 -12.68
CA VAL A 53 9.26 -14.76 -11.46
C VAL A 53 7.81 -14.37 -11.19
N CYS A 54 6.87 -14.76 -12.06
CA CYS A 54 5.46 -14.44 -11.85
C CYS A 54 4.86 -15.35 -10.78
N PRO A 55 4.38 -14.78 -9.64
CA PRO A 55 3.83 -15.59 -8.55
C PRO A 55 2.49 -16.25 -8.91
N VAL A 56 1.82 -15.78 -9.96
CA VAL A 56 0.55 -16.35 -10.44
C VAL A 56 0.81 -17.52 -11.40
N ILE A 57 1.74 -17.37 -12.34
CA ILE A 57 2.09 -18.43 -13.30
C ILE A 57 2.84 -19.57 -12.60
N THR A 58 3.76 -19.22 -11.69
CA THR A 58 4.59 -20.20 -10.99
C THR A 58 4.26 -20.14 -9.49
N GLN A 59 3.25 -20.88 -9.06
CA GLN A 59 2.83 -20.90 -7.66
C GLN A 59 3.74 -21.84 -6.85
N ASP A 60 4.05 -21.41 -5.62
CA ASP A 60 4.73 -22.23 -4.64
C ASP A 60 3.71 -23.04 -3.83
N THR A 61 4.11 -24.21 -3.34
CA THR A 61 3.28 -24.98 -2.41
C THR A 61 3.09 -24.20 -1.09
N PRO A 62 1.85 -24.03 -0.62
CA PRO A 62 1.59 -23.41 0.67
C PRO A 62 2.35 -24.13 1.79
N LYS A 63 2.91 -23.37 2.73
CA LYS A 63 3.59 -23.89 3.90
C LYS A 63 2.71 -23.68 5.14
N GLU A 64 2.65 -24.68 6.01
CA GLU A 64 1.98 -24.53 7.31
C GLU A 64 2.74 -23.55 8.20
N PRO A 65 2.03 -22.78 9.04
CA PRO A 65 2.66 -21.86 9.98
C PRO A 65 3.43 -22.66 11.04
N ILE A 66 4.68 -22.26 11.30
CA ILE A 66 5.51 -22.91 12.32
C ILE A 66 4.97 -22.62 13.73
N LYS A 67 4.54 -21.37 13.98
CA LYS A 67 3.98 -20.91 15.26
C LYS A 67 2.95 -19.81 15.02
N VAL A 68 1.99 -19.71 15.92
CA VAL A 68 0.93 -18.67 15.92
C VAL A 68 0.97 -17.93 17.25
N TYR A 69 0.91 -16.60 17.20
CA TYR A 69 0.95 -15.73 18.37
C TYR A 69 -0.17 -14.71 18.32
N ALA A 70 -0.81 -14.44 19.45
CA ALA A 70 -1.65 -13.25 19.66
C ALA A 70 -0.80 -12.16 20.31
N THR A 71 -0.51 -11.08 19.61
CA THR A 71 0.42 -10.06 20.06
C THR A 71 -0.11 -8.64 19.79
N LYS A 72 0.32 -7.69 20.63
CA LYS A 72 0.08 -6.25 20.42
C LYS A 72 1.34 -5.45 20.81
N ASN A 73 1.46 -4.23 20.25
CA ASN A 73 2.49 -3.29 20.66
C ASN A 73 2.24 -2.87 22.12
N PRO A 74 3.25 -2.89 23.00
CA PRO A 74 3.12 -2.40 24.37
C PRO A 74 2.92 -0.88 24.45
N ASP A 75 3.40 -0.11 23.47
CA ASP A 75 3.12 1.31 23.35
C ASP A 75 1.71 1.51 22.81
N GLU A 76 0.81 2.01 23.67
CA GLU A 76 -0.59 2.18 23.35
C GLU A 76 -0.81 3.28 22.28
N THR A 77 0.04 4.30 22.23
CA THR A 77 -0.03 5.37 21.21
C THR A 77 0.23 4.77 19.83
N ILE A 78 1.32 4.00 19.68
CA ILE A 78 1.64 3.32 18.43
C ILE A 78 0.55 2.33 18.05
N ARG A 79 0.00 1.60 19.04
CA ARG A 79 -1.09 0.65 18.80
C ARG A 79 -2.33 1.32 18.25
N LEU A 80 -2.75 2.47 18.82
CA LEU A 80 -3.92 3.23 18.38
C LEU A 80 -3.74 3.85 16.99
N GLU A 81 -2.53 4.28 16.66
CA GLU A 81 -2.19 4.78 15.32
C GLU A 81 -2.04 3.66 14.27
N SER A 82 -2.07 2.41 14.68
CA SER A 82 -1.94 1.24 13.79
C SER A 82 -3.31 0.65 13.45
N SER A 83 -3.44 0.06 12.26
CA SER A 83 -4.69 -0.59 11.82
C SER A 83 -5.04 -1.86 12.61
N SER A 84 -4.08 -2.45 13.35
CA SER A 84 -4.29 -3.63 14.20
C SER A 84 -3.33 -3.61 15.40
N GLY A 85 -2.67 -4.70 15.75
CA GLY A 85 -1.82 -4.83 16.93
C GLY A 85 -0.55 -3.97 16.97
N GLY A 86 -0.18 -3.25 15.91
CA GLY A 86 1.00 -2.38 15.88
C GLY A 86 2.34 -3.13 15.83
N ILE A 87 2.34 -4.42 15.48
CA ILE A 87 3.55 -5.26 15.47
C ILE A 87 4.52 -4.86 14.35
N PHE A 88 4.00 -4.37 13.22
CA PHE A 88 4.86 -3.87 12.13
C PHE A 88 5.87 -2.84 12.65
N THR A 89 5.42 -1.86 13.44
CA THR A 89 6.29 -0.81 14.00
C THR A 89 7.40 -1.42 14.89
N LEU A 90 7.06 -2.37 15.77
CA LEU A 90 8.07 -3.04 16.61
C LEU A 90 9.16 -3.75 15.80
N LEU A 91 8.76 -4.47 14.75
CA LEU A 91 9.69 -5.17 13.86
C LEU A 91 10.54 -4.15 13.07
N ALA A 92 9.91 -3.10 12.55
CA ALA A 92 10.56 -2.06 11.78
C ALA A 92 11.62 -1.30 12.62
N GLU A 93 11.27 -0.88 13.84
CA GLU A 93 12.20 -0.23 14.76
C GLU A 93 13.39 -1.12 15.09
N LYS A 94 13.14 -2.41 15.33
CA LYS A 94 14.22 -3.37 15.59
C LYS A 94 15.17 -3.50 14.41
N VAL A 95 14.67 -3.45 13.17
CA VAL A 95 15.50 -3.47 11.96
C VAL A 95 16.30 -2.19 11.83
N ILE A 96 15.70 -1.03 12.07
CA ILE A 96 16.40 0.27 12.04
C ILE A 96 17.50 0.34 13.12
N ASP A 97 17.21 -0.14 14.34
CA ASP A 97 18.19 -0.19 15.43
C ASP A 97 19.42 -1.05 15.09
N ASN A 98 19.30 -1.97 14.13
CA ASN A 98 20.39 -2.76 13.58
C ASN A 98 20.93 -2.22 12.25
N ASN A 99 20.83 -0.90 11.99
CA ASN A 99 21.22 -0.26 10.75
C ASN A 99 20.57 -0.88 9.50
N GLY A 100 19.39 -1.46 9.65
CA GLY A 100 18.63 -2.08 8.58
C GLY A 100 17.83 -1.09 7.75
N ILE A 101 17.13 -1.64 6.78
CA ILE A 101 16.26 -0.91 5.84
C ILE A 101 14.84 -1.46 6.00
N VAL A 102 13.85 -0.57 6.02
CA VAL A 102 12.44 -0.96 6.10
C VAL A 102 11.71 -0.49 4.86
N PHE A 103 11.10 -1.42 4.13
CA PHE A 103 10.21 -1.14 3.00
C PHE A 103 8.75 -1.26 3.42
N GLY A 104 7.92 -0.36 2.89
CA GLY A 104 6.49 -0.36 3.14
C GLY A 104 5.72 0.53 2.19
N ALA A 105 4.40 0.41 2.23
CA ALA A 105 3.51 1.24 1.44
C ALA A 105 3.27 2.59 2.12
N LYS A 106 3.35 3.68 1.36
CA LYS A 106 3.04 5.05 1.79
C LYS A 106 2.29 5.80 0.70
N PHE A 107 1.66 6.91 1.05
CA PHE A 107 1.19 7.88 0.06
C PHE A 107 2.35 8.77 -0.41
N ASN A 108 2.38 9.06 -1.71
CA ASN A 108 3.25 10.10 -2.27
C ASN A 108 2.53 11.47 -2.23
N GLU A 109 3.15 12.49 -2.82
CA GLU A 109 2.61 13.87 -2.88
C GLU A 109 1.32 13.97 -3.70
N HIS A 110 1.08 13.01 -4.60
CA HIS A 110 -0.11 12.91 -5.46
C HIS A 110 -1.17 11.95 -4.91
N TRP A 111 -1.08 11.55 -3.65
CA TRP A 111 -1.97 10.56 -3.01
C TRP A 111 -2.00 9.19 -3.69
N GLU A 112 -1.02 8.88 -4.51
CA GLU A 112 -0.83 7.53 -4.98
C GLU A 112 -0.16 6.68 -3.89
N VAL A 113 -0.60 5.45 -3.74
CA VAL A 113 0.07 4.51 -2.84
C VAL A 113 1.28 3.92 -3.56
N ILE A 114 2.46 4.16 -3.01
CA ILE A 114 3.73 3.64 -3.52
C ILE A 114 4.43 2.81 -2.45
N HIS A 115 5.24 1.85 -2.87
CA HIS A 115 6.25 1.27 -2.00
C HIS A 115 7.51 2.14 -2.03
N ASP A 116 8.08 2.32 -0.85
CA ASP A 116 9.33 3.05 -0.65
C ASP A 116 10.05 2.49 0.58
N TYR A 117 11.22 3.01 0.90
CA TYR A 117 11.98 2.58 2.05
C TYR A 117 12.35 3.73 3.00
N THR A 118 12.71 3.36 4.21
CA THR A 118 13.28 4.26 5.21
C THR A 118 14.42 3.59 5.95
N ILE A 119 15.32 4.43 6.46
CA ILE A 119 16.44 4.05 7.33
C ILE A 119 16.33 4.71 8.71
N THR A 120 15.19 5.38 8.98
CA THR A 120 14.98 6.11 10.23
C THR A 120 13.66 5.71 10.88
N LYS A 121 13.57 5.85 12.22
CA LYS A 121 12.33 5.55 12.97
C LYS A 121 11.20 6.53 12.60
N GLU A 122 11.50 7.77 12.36
CA GLU A 122 10.54 8.79 11.94
C GLU A 122 9.89 8.40 10.61
N GLY A 123 10.69 7.87 9.67
CA GLY A 123 10.20 7.41 8.38
C GLY A 123 9.24 6.22 8.44
N ILE A 124 9.29 5.40 9.51
CA ILE A 124 8.37 4.26 9.71
C ILE A 124 6.92 4.75 9.82
N THR A 125 6.68 5.94 10.36
CA THR A 125 5.34 6.51 10.54
C THR A 125 4.57 6.61 9.22
N ASN A 126 5.25 6.85 8.09
CA ASN A 126 4.64 6.91 6.77
C ASN A 126 4.08 5.55 6.31
N PHE A 127 4.63 4.45 6.81
CA PHE A 127 4.20 3.08 6.47
C PHE A 127 3.11 2.56 7.41
N ARG A 128 2.92 3.20 8.58
CA ARG A 128 1.90 2.82 9.55
C ARG A 128 0.50 3.04 8.98
N GLY A 129 -0.43 2.18 9.35
CA GLY A 129 -1.81 2.20 8.87
C GLY A 129 -1.99 1.56 7.48
N SER A 130 -3.13 0.92 7.27
CA SER A 130 -3.47 0.25 6.00
C SER A 130 -3.83 1.30 4.93
N LYS A 131 -3.30 1.10 3.73
CA LYS A 131 -3.65 1.88 2.54
C LYS A 131 -4.50 0.98 1.65
N TYR A 132 -5.80 1.20 1.63
CA TYR A 132 -6.76 0.38 0.88
C TYR A 132 -6.80 0.75 -0.61
N VAL A 133 -5.64 0.76 -1.24
CA VAL A 133 -5.44 1.03 -2.68
C VAL A 133 -4.25 0.21 -3.16
N GLN A 134 -4.28 -0.25 -4.42
CA GLN A 134 -3.13 -0.93 -5.00
C GLN A 134 -1.89 -0.02 -4.98
N SER A 135 -0.80 -0.50 -4.38
CA SER A 135 0.46 0.24 -4.33
C SER A 135 1.35 -0.04 -5.54
N ARG A 136 2.03 0.99 -6.01
CA ARG A 136 3.06 0.88 -7.04
C ARG A 136 4.36 0.40 -6.42
N ILE A 137 4.85 -0.76 -6.82
CA ILE A 137 6.10 -1.34 -6.33
C ILE A 137 7.33 -0.60 -6.87
N GLY A 138 7.24 -0.04 -8.09
CA GLY A 138 8.37 0.67 -8.70
C GLY A 138 9.61 -0.23 -8.84
N ASN A 139 10.76 0.25 -8.36
CA ASN A 139 12.04 -0.46 -8.39
C ASN A 139 12.41 -1.13 -7.05
N THR A 140 11.51 -1.16 -6.08
CA THR A 140 11.84 -1.57 -4.70
C THR A 140 12.37 -2.98 -4.55
N PHE A 141 12.08 -3.90 -5.48
CA PHE A 141 12.68 -5.23 -5.47
C PHE A 141 14.18 -5.21 -5.82
N LYS A 142 14.57 -4.37 -6.80
CA LYS A 142 15.99 -4.16 -7.14
C LYS A 142 16.72 -3.47 -5.99
N ASP A 143 16.09 -2.44 -5.40
CA ASP A 143 16.66 -1.72 -4.26
C ASP A 143 16.84 -2.66 -3.07
N THR A 144 15.84 -3.52 -2.80
CA THR A 144 15.93 -4.59 -1.79
C THR A 144 17.12 -5.51 -2.09
N GLU A 145 17.26 -6.00 -3.32
CA GLU A 145 18.35 -6.88 -3.70
C GLU A 145 19.73 -6.22 -3.48
N ASN A 146 19.85 -4.93 -3.80
CA ASN A 146 21.08 -4.17 -3.61
C ASN A 146 21.44 -4.08 -2.12
N PHE A 147 20.51 -3.68 -1.23
CA PHE A 147 20.77 -3.61 0.20
C PHE A 147 21.09 -4.99 0.81
N LEU A 148 20.44 -6.05 0.33
CA LEU A 148 20.73 -7.41 0.77
C LEU A 148 22.16 -7.85 0.38
N LYS A 149 22.62 -7.49 -0.83
CA LYS A 149 23.98 -7.75 -1.32
C LYS A 149 25.05 -6.95 -0.54
N GLU A 150 24.68 -5.76 -0.04
CA GLU A 150 25.52 -4.94 0.85
C GLU A 150 25.59 -5.53 2.29
N GLY A 151 24.89 -6.63 2.56
CA GLY A 151 24.81 -7.25 3.89
C GLY A 151 23.88 -6.52 4.87
N ARG A 152 23.08 -5.56 4.41
CA ARG A 152 22.11 -4.83 5.25
C ARG A 152 20.93 -5.74 5.62
N LEU A 153 20.47 -5.63 6.85
CA LEU A 153 19.21 -6.25 7.27
C LEU A 153 18.04 -5.51 6.60
N VAL A 154 17.18 -6.23 5.91
CA VAL A 154 16.02 -5.64 5.21
C VAL A 154 14.73 -6.23 5.75
N LEU A 155 13.78 -5.37 6.11
CA LEU A 155 12.38 -5.73 6.31
C LEU A 155 11.57 -5.22 5.12
N PHE A 156 10.89 -6.11 4.42
CA PHE A 156 9.96 -5.75 3.36
C PHE A 156 8.54 -6.15 3.76
N SER A 157 7.64 -5.16 3.84
CA SER A 157 6.22 -5.39 4.10
C SER A 157 5.41 -5.18 2.83
N GLY A 158 4.36 -5.99 2.64
CA GLY A 158 3.48 -5.88 1.47
C GLY A 158 2.32 -6.86 1.52
N THR A 159 1.52 -6.87 0.47
CA THR A 159 0.50 -7.91 0.29
C THR A 159 1.15 -9.27 -0.01
N PRO A 160 0.47 -10.41 0.21
CA PRO A 160 1.03 -11.73 -0.06
C PRO A 160 1.56 -11.89 -1.49
N CYS A 161 0.87 -11.32 -2.47
CA CYS A 161 1.32 -11.37 -3.87
C CYS A 161 2.59 -10.52 -4.12
N GLN A 162 2.76 -9.40 -3.42
CA GLN A 162 3.97 -8.58 -3.51
C GLN A 162 5.15 -9.28 -2.86
N ILE A 163 4.95 -9.92 -1.70
CA ILE A 163 5.98 -10.74 -1.03
C ILE A 163 6.36 -11.94 -1.89
N ALA A 164 5.40 -12.63 -2.48
CA ALA A 164 5.67 -13.74 -3.41
C ALA A 164 6.44 -13.25 -4.64
N GLY A 165 6.06 -12.09 -5.21
CA GLY A 165 6.78 -11.46 -6.31
C GLY A 165 8.22 -11.10 -5.98
N LEU A 166 8.46 -10.52 -4.79
CA LEU A 166 9.81 -10.22 -4.29
C LEU A 166 10.67 -11.49 -4.17
N LYS A 167 10.16 -12.52 -3.49
CA LYS A 167 10.90 -13.78 -3.29
C LYS A 167 11.27 -14.43 -4.63
N LYS A 168 10.33 -14.45 -5.59
CA LYS A 168 10.61 -14.99 -6.94
C LYS A 168 11.57 -14.10 -7.74
N PHE A 169 11.51 -12.77 -7.57
CA PHE A 169 12.46 -11.84 -8.17
C PHE A 169 13.89 -12.10 -7.66
N LEU A 170 14.06 -12.28 -6.35
CA LEU A 170 15.36 -12.53 -5.73
C LEU A 170 15.97 -13.89 -6.12
N ARG A 171 15.16 -14.90 -6.45
CA ARG A 171 15.57 -16.24 -6.93
C ARG A 171 16.49 -17.02 -5.99
N LYS A 172 16.73 -16.52 -4.80
CA LYS A 172 17.47 -17.19 -3.72
C LYS A 172 16.98 -16.69 -2.37
N GLU A 173 17.22 -17.45 -1.34
CA GLU A 173 16.99 -17.03 0.04
C GLU A 173 18.12 -16.12 0.53
N TYR A 174 17.79 -15.21 1.43
CA TYR A 174 18.71 -14.28 2.08
C TYR A 174 18.44 -14.29 3.58
N ASP A 175 19.46 -14.61 4.38
CA ASP A 175 19.35 -14.66 5.86
C ASP A 175 19.10 -13.28 6.47
N ASN A 176 19.44 -12.21 5.74
CA ASN A 176 19.25 -10.83 6.13
C ASN A 176 17.96 -10.20 5.56
N LEU A 177 16.97 -11.01 5.09
CA LEU A 177 15.67 -10.58 4.65
C LEU A 177 14.56 -11.04 5.60
N ILE A 178 13.80 -10.08 6.12
CA ILE A 178 12.55 -10.32 6.85
C ILE A 178 11.40 -9.87 5.95
N THR A 179 10.47 -10.77 5.63
CA THR A 179 9.26 -10.42 4.90
C THR A 179 8.06 -10.43 5.84
N VAL A 180 7.22 -9.40 5.73
CA VAL A 180 5.97 -9.27 6.50
C VAL A 180 4.83 -9.06 5.53
N ASP A 181 3.89 -9.98 5.52
CA ASP A 181 2.63 -9.82 4.81
C ASP A 181 1.44 -9.79 5.78
N PHE A 182 0.29 -9.46 5.25
CA PHE A 182 -0.96 -9.39 6.00
C PHE A 182 -2.07 -10.08 5.22
N ILE A 183 -3.12 -10.52 5.91
CA ILE A 183 -4.29 -11.10 5.25
C ILE A 183 -4.89 -10.05 4.31
N CYS A 184 -4.92 -10.37 3.02
CA CYS A 184 -5.38 -9.47 1.96
C CYS A 184 -6.66 -10.05 1.32
N HIS A 185 -7.71 -9.25 1.30
CA HIS A 185 -8.99 -9.56 0.63
C HIS A 185 -9.13 -8.90 -0.75
N GLY A 186 -8.06 -8.39 -1.29
CA GLY A 186 -8.02 -7.58 -2.51
C GLY A 186 -7.70 -6.11 -2.21
N VAL A 187 -7.55 -5.35 -3.27
CA VAL A 187 -7.25 -3.91 -3.20
C VAL A 187 -8.16 -3.15 -4.17
N PRO A 188 -8.71 -2.00 -3.76
CA PRO A 188 -9.37 -1.07 -4.68
C PRO A 188 -8.40 -0.54 -5.73
N SER A 189 -8.95 -0.16 -6.88
CA SER A 189 -8.14 0.39 -7.96
C SER A 189 -7.66 1.81 -7.62
N PRO A 190 -6.46 2.20 -8.07
CA PRO A 190 -6.00 3.57 -7.97
C PRO A 190 -6.91 4.59 -8.69
N GLY A 191 -7.51 4.21 -9.83
CA GLY A 191 -8.44 5.06 -10.57
C GLY A 191 -9.72 5.35 -9.80
N VAL A 192 -10.35 4.31 -9.22
CA VAL A 192 -11.55 4.47 -8.39
C VAL A 192 -11.23 5.32 -7.15
N PHE A 193 -10.05 5.13 -6.55
CA PHE A 193 -9.64 5.96 -5.41
C PHE A 193 -9.45 7.43 -5.80
N ARG A 194 -8.84 7.73 -6.95
CA ARG A 194 -8.75 9.12 -7.47
C ARG A 194 -10.12 9.74 -7.72
N TRP A 195 -11.05 8.98 -8.32
CA TRP A 195 -12.41 9.46 -8.53
C TRP A 195 -13.14 9.74 -7.22
N TYR A 196 -13.02 8.84 -6.25
CA TYR A 196 -13.56 9.05 -4.90
C TYR A 196 -13.01 10.33 -4.26
N LEU A 197 -11.70 10.55 -4.30
CA LEU A 197 -11.10 11.77 -3.77
C LEU A 197 -11.64 13.02 -4.48
N CYS A 198 -11.72 13.03 -5.81
CA CYS A 198 -12.27 14.15 -6.56
C CYS A 198 -13.75 14.40 -6.21
N GLU A 199 -14.54 13.35 -6.05
CA GLU A 199 -15.95 13.45 -5.68
C GLU A 199 -16.12 14.02 -4.27
N GLU A 200 -15.39 13.50 -3.28
CA GLU A 200 -15.45 14.00 -1.89
C GLU A 200 -14.98 15.46 -1.80
N LEU A 201 -13.90 15.80 -2.46
CA LEU A 201 -13.42 17.18 -2.52
C LEU A 201 -14.45 18.12 -3.15
N SER A 202 -15.12 17.69 -4.22
CA SER A 202 -16.15 18.51 -4.88
C SER A 202 -17.43 18.71 -4.07
N LYS A 203 -17.76 17.79 -3.15
CA LYS A 203 -18.90 17.94 -2.21
C LYS A 203 -18.61 19.01 -1.14
N ILE A 204 -17.36 19.12 -0.72
CA ILE A 204 -16.91 20.06 0.32
C ILE A 204 -16.68 21.44 -0.28
N ALA A 205 -16.20 21.52 -1.53
CA ALA A 205 -15.97 22.77 -2.23
C ALA A 205 -17.31 23.34 -2.75
N HIS A 206 -17.77 24.45 -2.14
CA HIS A 206 -18.92 25.19 -2.71
C HIS A 206 -18.53 25.85 -4.02
N LYS A 207 -19.49 25.90 -4.95
CA LYS A 207 -19.32 26.48 -6.29
C LYS A 207 -18.90 27.96 -6.15
N GLY A 208 -17.64 28.27 -6.38
CA GLY A 208 -17.05 29.59 -6.22
C GLY A 208 -15.99 29.69 -5.09
N ASP A 209 -15.90 28.73 -4.20
CA ASP A 209 -14.84 28.68 -3.21
C ASP A 209 -13.54 28.19 -3.84
N LYS A 210 -12.52 29.05 -3.76
CA LYS A 210 -11.15 28.65 -4.14
C LYS A 210 -10.40 27.99 -2.98
N LYS A 211 -11.02 27.96 -1.77
CA LYS A 211 -10.43 27.45 -0.54
C LYS A 211 -11.44 26.58 0.19
N PHE A 212 -11.02 25.43 0.70
CA PHE A 212 -11.83 24.59 1.56
C PHE A 212 -10.95 23.93 2.63
N SER A 213 -11.56 23.64 3.78
CA SER A 213 -10.93 22.88 4.86
C SER A 213 -11.18 21.40 4.64
N PHE A 214 -10.14 20.61 4.79
CA PHE A 214 -10.20 19.17 4.62
C PHE A 214 -9.73 18.47 5.89
N ALA A 215 -10.65 17.79 6.57
CA ALA A 215 -10.36 16.98 7.74
C ALA A 215 -10.06 15.53 7.30
N LEU A 216 -8.82 15.23 7.00
CA LEU A 216 -8.35 13.85 6.90
C LEU A 216 -7.97 13.35 8.29
N ARG A 217 -8.23 12.06 8.57
CA ARG A 217 -7.69 11.42 9.78
C ARG A 217 -6.23 11.84 9.99
N PRO A 218 -5.76 12.00 11.23
CA PRO A 218 -4.40 12.48 11.56
C PRO A 218 -3.25 11.66 10.93
N ILE A 219 -3.54 10.53 10.30
CA ILE A 219 -2.60 9.68 9.57
C ILE A 219 -2.04 10.35 8.29
N TYR A 220 -2.73 11.37 7.78
CA TYR A 220 -2.37 12.03 6.52
C TYR A 220 -1.99 13.49 6.78
N SER A 221 -0.76 13.84 6.49
CA SER A 221 -0.27 15.22 6.69
C SER A 221 -0.95 16.21 5.73
N ILE A 222 -1.34 17.36 6.25
CA ILE A 222 -1.94 18.49 5.50
C ILE A 222 -1.20 18.84 4.19
N PRO A 223 0.15 18.84 4.11
CA PRO A 223 0.86 19.12 2.86
C PRO A 223 0.48 18.23 1.68
N LYS A 224 0.02 17.02 1.94
CA LYS A 224 -0.39 16.06 0.88
C LYS A 224 -1.78 16.34 0.34
N ALA A 225 -2.67 16.88 1.17
CA ALA A 225 -3.99 17.32 0.74
C ALA A 225 -3.90 18.55 -0.21
N ASP A 226 -2.91 19.44 0.02
CA ASP A 226 -2.66 20.61 -0.83
C ASP A 226 -2.35 20.22 -2.30
N ALA A 227 -1.63 19.11 -2.53
CA ALA A 227 -1.27 18.67 -3.88
C ALA A 227 -2.50 18.25 -4.68
N ILE A 228 -3.39 17.43 -4.09
CA ILE A 228 -4.63 16.99 -4.74
C ILE A 228 -5.58 18.16 -4.98
N ALA A 229 -5.74 19.02 -3.97
CA ALA A 229 -6.59 20.20 -4.09
C ALA A 229 -6.14 21.07 -5.26
N LYS A 230 -4.82 21.26 -5.42
CA LYS A 230 -4.23 22.01 -6.51
C LYS A 230 -4.49 21.35 -7.88
N GLU A 231 -4.38 20.01 -7.98
CA GLU A 231 -4.71 19.28 -9.22
C GLU A 231 -6.19 19.38 -9.55
N CYS A 232 -7.08 19.41 -8.56
CA CYS A 232 -8.52 19.63 -8.72
C CYS A 232 -8.92 21.11 -8.88
N GLY A 233 -7.96 22.06 -8.84
CA GLY A 233 -8.19 23.49 -8.98
C GLY A 233 -8.65 24.22 -7.71
N PHE A 234 -8.36 23.67 -6.52
CA PHE A 234 -8.73 24.22 -5.22
C PHE A 234 -7.52 24.61 -4.36
N GLU A 235 -7.69 25.55 -3.44
CA GLU A 235 -6.74 25.86 -2.37
C GLU A 235 -7.28 25.37 -1.04
N ILE A 236 -6.45 24.69 -0.22
CA ILE A 236 -6.83 24.22 1.12
C ILE A 236 -6.45 25.25 2.17
N GLU A 237 -7.40 25.63 3.00
CA GLU A 237 -7.16 26.43 4.19
C GLU A 237 -6.71 25.54 5.36
N LYS A 238 -5.56 25.86 5.98
CA LYS A 238 -5.04 25.11 7.12
C LYS A 238 -5.84 25.46 8.37
N HIS A 239 -6.61 24.50 8.90
CA HIS A 239 -7.24 24.63 10.21
C HIS A 239 -6.53 23.74 11.24
N THR A 240 -6.36 24.30 12.46
CA THR A 240 -5.97 23.53 13.64
C THR A 240 -7.13 22.64 14.06
N TYR A 241 -6.86 21.37 14.24
CA TYR A 241 -7.81 20.32 14.58
C TYR A 241 -8.38 20.53 16.00
N ASP A 242 -9.70 20.42 16.13
CA ASP A 242 -10.39 20.33 17.42
C ASP A 242 -10.87 18.88 17.62
N LEU A 243 -10.22 18.17 18.55
CA LEU A 243 -10.47 16.75 18.84
C LEU A 243 -11.89 16.47 19.35
N GLU A 244 -12.58 17.43 19.96
CA GLU A 244 -13.93 17.24 20.49
C GLU A 244 -14.98 17.15 19.37
N ASN A 245 -14.81 17.89 18.29
CA ASN A 245 -15.69 17.82 17.12
C ASN A 245 -15.45 16.56 16.24
N GLU A 246 -14.30 15.91 16.37
CA GLU A 246 -13.98 14.69 15.62
C GLU A 246 -14.85 13.50 16.03
N VAL A 247 -15.13 13.34 17.31
CA VAL A 247 -15.92 12.21 17.82
C VAL A 247 -17.35 12.27 17.28
N GLU A 248 -18.00 13.44 17.33
CA GLU A 248 -19.36 13.64 16.84
C GLU A 248 -19.47 13.42 15.32
N PHE A 249 -18.48 13.86 14.54
CA PHE A 249 -18.41 13.65 13.10
C PHE A 249 -18.33 12.16 12.74
N TRP A 250 -17.50 11.38 13.45
CA TRP A 250 -17.34 9.95 13.18
C TRP A 250 -18.54 9.13 13.65
N GLU A 251 -19.17 9.49 14.76
CA GLU A 251 -20.42 8.86 15.21
C GLU A 251 -21.55 9.03 14.18
N ASN A 252 -21.65 10.18 13.54
CA ASN A 252 -22.62 10.43 12.48
C ASN A 252 -22.32 9.61 11.21
N ILE A 253 -21.06 9.50 10.77
CA ILE A 253 -20.66 8.68 9.63
C ILE A 253 -20.88 7.18 9.90
N GLU A 254 -20.55 6.69 11.09
CA GLU A 254 -20.80 5.29 11.46
C GLU A 254 -22.30 4.98 11.39
N THR A 255 -23.15 5.88 11.84
CA THR A 255 -24.61 5.72 11.82
C THR A 255 -25.17 5.72 10.39
N GLU A 256 -24.69 6.57 9.51
CA GLU A 256 -25.10 6.59 8.10
C GLU A 256 -24.63 5.35 7.34
N HIS A 257 -23.41 4.89 7.56
CA HIS A 257 -22.88 3.67 6.97
C HIS A 257 -23.64 2.43 7.45
N GLU A 258 -23.95 2.33 8.74
CA GLU A 258 -24.76 1.23 9.28
C GLU A 258 -26.16 1.20 8.65
N LYS A 259 -26.76 2.36 8.41
CA LYS A 259 -28.06 2.48 7.76
C LYS A 259 -27.99 2.03 6.31
N MET A 260 -26.99 2.48 5.56
CA MET A 260 -26.75 2.11 4.16
C MET A 260 -26.52 0.59 4.00
N PHE A 261 -25.75 -0.03 4.89
CA PHE A 261 -25.49 -1.47 4.87
C PHE A 261 -26.71 -2.30 5.28
N LYS A 262 -27.53 -1.81 6.25
CA LYS A 262 -28.79 -2.44 6.60
C LYS A 262 -29.79 -2.44 5.43
N GLU A 263 -29.86 -1.33 4.70
CA GLU A 263 -30.73 -1.21 3.52
C GLU A 263 -30.30 -2.15 2.38
N GLN A 264 -28.99 -2.46 2.29
CA GLN A 264 -28.45 -3.40 1.31
C GLN A 264 -28.42 -4.86 1.78
N GLY A 265 -28.92 -5.17 2.98
CA GLY A 265 -28.97 -6.53 3.53
C GLY A 265 -27.62 -7.11 3.94
N ILE A 266 -26.58 -6.28 4.05
CA ILE A 266 -25.21 -6.67 4.40
C ILE A 266 -25.08 -6.71 5.93
N LYS A 267 -24.89 -7.90 6.51
CA LYS A 267 -24.60 -8.06 7.94
C LYS A 267 -23.11 -7.82 8.22
N ILE A 268 -22.76 -6.65 8.75
CA ILE A 268 -21.40 -6.38 9.21
C ILE A 268 -21.22 -7.00 10.61
N LYS A 269 -20.44 -8.08 10.71
CA LYS A 269 -19.92 -8.62 11.99
C LYS A 269 -18.53 -8.13 12.36
N ALA A 270 -17.90 -7.24 11.59
CA ALA A 270 -16.46 -6.94 11.68
C ALA A 270 -16.12 -5.54 12.18
N LEU A 271 -17.07 -4.69 12.52
CA LEU A 271 -16.81 -3.31 12.98
C LEU A 271 -16.75 -3.13 14.51
N ILE A 272 -16.92 -4.18 15.29
CA ILE A 272 -16.90 -4.10 16.75
C ILE A 272 -15.60 -4.70 17.30
N ALA A 273 -14.53 -3.98 17.15
CA ALA A 273 -13.34 -4.13 17.98
C ALA A 273 -12.78 -2.73 18.34
N ARG A 274 -13.66 -1.86 18.80
CA ARG A 274 -13.31 -0.60 19.46
C ARG A 274 -14.09 -0.49 20.76
N LYS A 275 -13.53 -1.05 21.80
CA LYS A 275 -13.59 -0.61 23.19
C LYS A 275 -12.26 -0.90 23.84
#